data_8b60e614ae67f0346fc07a43b9ac71ea
#
_entry.id   8b60e614ae67f0346fc07a43b9ac71ea
#
_cell.length_a   1.000
_cell.length_b   1.000
_cell.length_c   1.000
_cell.angle_alpha   90.00
_cell.angle_beta   90.00
_cell.angle_gamma   90.00
#
_symmetry.space_group_name_H-M   'P 1'
#
loop_
_entity.id
_entity.type
_entity.pdbx_description
1 polymer ?
#
loop_
_entity_poly.entity_id
_entity_poly.type
_entity_poly.pdbx_seq_one_letter_code
_entity_poly.pdbx_strand_id
1 'polypeptide(L)'
;MKDAGLKCFFRKCIRLAVARPGLRFKVRTMSSVSIGTPFSPSATKVLLLGSGELGKEVVIELQRFGCEVIAVDSYANAPAMQVADRSHVISMLDADALRKVLCAESPNYIVPEVEAIATEVLVELEAEGFTVIPTARAAKLTMNREGIRRLAAEELGLRCSPYQFAATEDEFRAAVKAMGFPCVVKPVMSSSGKGQSVVRSDADLAKSWQYAQEGGRAGKGKVIVEGFVDFDYEITLLTVRHAGGTSFCEPIGHLQIDGDYRESWQPQPMSPAALAESKHIAGAVTEALGGRGIFGVELFVKGDTVWFSEVSPRPHDTGLVTLLSQDLSQFALHVRAILGLPVPNIKHHGPSASAAILVEGHSKNVSFGKLDVALSQPDTALRLFGKPEVKGKRRMGVAVARGSSIDEAREKARYSAAAVKVKLG
;
A
#
# COMPACT_ATOMS: atom_id res chain seq x y z
N MET A 1 26.66 62.64 -11.83
CA MET A 1 27.65 62.15 -10.82
C MET A 1 26.90 61.26 -9.83
N LYS A 2 27.43 60.06 -9.59
CA LYS A 2 27.05 59.07 -8.59
C LYS A 2 25.90 58.10 -8.97
N ASP A 3 26.27 57.10 -9.75
CA ASP A 3 25.64 55.82 -9.72
C ASP A 3 26.69 54.76 -10.11
N ALA A 4 27.53 54.41 -9.16
CA ALA A 4 28.55 53.37 -9.33
C ALA A 4 28.95 52.85 -7.94
N GLY A 5 28.10 52.04 -7.30
CA GLY A 5 28.41 51.57 -5.96
C GLY A 5 27.73 50.32 -5.45
N LEU A 6 26.87 49.67 -6.23
CA LEU A 6 26.08 48.55 -5.70
C LEU A 6 26.21 47.22 -6.46
N LYS A 7 27.18 47.06 -7.33
CA LYS A 7 27.38 45.82 -8.12
C LYS A 7 28.60 44.97 -7.72
N CYS A 8 29.27 45.30 -6.63
CA CYS A 8 30.55 44.64 -6.27
C CYS A 8 30.45 43.76 -5.00
N PHE A 9 29.32 43.63 -4.32
CA PHE A 9 29.27 42.91 -3.05
C PHE A 9 28.71 41.45 -3.17
N PHE A 10 28.15 41.09 -4.31
CA PHE A 10 27.58 39.75 -4.50
C PHE A 10 28.51 38.72 -5.18
N ARG A 11 29.71 39.06 -5.53
CA ARG A 11 30.66 38.14 -6.19
C ARG A 11 31.81 37.60 -5.31
N LYS A 12 31.83 37.88 -4.02
CA LYS A 12 32.95 37.45 -3.16
C LYS A 12 32.62 36.46 -2.03
N CYS A 13 31.40 36.01 -1.91
CA CYS A 13 31.02 35.02 -0.88
C CYS A 13 30.85 33.57 -1.38
N ILE A 14 31.23 33.24 -2.62
CA ILE A 14 31.15 31.87 -3.17
C ILE A 14 32.55 31.29 -3.44
N ARG A 15 33.53 31.63 -2.63
CA ARG A 15 34.85 30.98 -2.69
C ARG A 15 35.45 30.82 -1.32
N LEU A 16 34.88 29.90 -0.52
CA LEU A 16 35.57 29.26 0.61
C LEU A 16 34.70 28.08 1.13
N ALA A 17 34.44 27.09 0.25
CA ALA A 17 34.18 25.74 0.68
C ALA A 17 35.38 24.91 0.19
N VAL A 18 36.37 24.82 1.07
CA VAL A 18 37.60 24.05 0.86
C VAL A 18 37.25 22.61 0.60
N ALA A 19 37.66 22.13 -0.56
CA ALA A 19 37.62 20.76 -0.99
C ALA A 19 38.29 19.83 0.05
N ARG A 20 37.54 18.92 0.62
CA ARG A 20 38.11 17.68 1.16
C ARG A 20 38.26 16.70 0.00
N PRO A 21 39.44 16.18 -0.30
CA PRO A 21 39.65 15.22 -1.36
C PRO A 21 39.13 13.87 -0.90
N GLY A 22 38.11 13.31 -1.58
CA GLY A 22 37.75 11.90 -1.38
C GLY A 22 36.35 11.44 -1.73
N LEU A 23 35.33 12.28 -1.85
CA LEU A 23 33.98 11.83 -2.26
C LEU A 23 33.59 12.45 -3.61
N ARG A 24 33.97 11.78 -4.72
CA ARG A 24 33.33 12.03 -6.01
C ARG A 24 31.97 11.33 -6.00
N PHE A 25 30.90 12.02 -5.59
CA PHE A 25 29.56 11.60 -5.93
C PHE A 25 29.47 11.65 -7.46
N LYS A 26 29.35 10.48 -8.10
CA LYS A 26 28.86 10.40 -9.49
C LYS A 26 27.42 10.89 -9.46
N VAL A 27 27.20 12.18 -9.68
CA VAL A 27 25.87 12.71 -9.98
C VAL A 27 25.49 12.10 -11.33
N ARG A 28 24.72 11.01 -11.30
CA ARG A 28 23.99 10.54 -12.47
C ARG A 28 23.13 11.75 -12.86
N THR A 29 23.24 12.23 -14.08
CA THR A 29 22.39 13.30 -14.63
C THR A 29 20.94 12.79 -14.55
N MET A 30 20.25 13.15 -13.46
CA MET A 30 18.82 12.89 -13.35
C MET A 30 18.12 13.90 -14.26
N SER A 31 17.17 13.45 -15.08
CA SER A 31 16.28 14.36 -15.79
C SER A 31 15.62 15.30 -14.77
N SER A 32 15.61 16.60 -15.05
CA SER A 32 14.97 17.56 -14.15
C SER A 32 13.46 17.26 -14.13
N VAL A 33 12.93 16.98 -12.93
CA VAL A 33 11.48 16.87 -12.69
C VAL A 33 10.91 18.28 -12.53
N SER A 34 9.91 18.63 -13.32
CA SER A 34 9.14 19.86 -13.18
C SER A 34 7.68 19.54 -12.95
N ILE A 35 7.02 20.34 -12.14
CA ILE A 35 5.60 20.19 -11.80
C ILE A 35 4.90 21.51 -12.14
N GLY A 36 3.88 21.42 -12.96
CA GLY A 36 3.07 22.57 -13.35
C GLY A 36 1.97 22.87 -12.34
N THR A 37 1.60 24.13 -12.23
CA THR A 37 0.57 24.60 -11.30
C THR A 37 -0.81 24.03 -11.65
N PRO A 38 -1.60 23.56 -10.67
CA PRO A 38 -2.97 23.08 -10.89
C PRO A 38 -3.85 24.08 -11.64
N PHE A 39 -4.81 23.58 -12.40
CA PHE A 39 -5.76 24.36 -13.21
C PHE A 39 -5.12 25.26 -14.27
N SER A 40 -3.87 25.00 -14.63
CA SER A 40 -3.16 25.69 -15.72
C SER A 40 -2.90 24.74 -16.88
N PRO A 41 -2.57 25.27 -18.08
CA PRO A 41 -2.19 24.41 -19.21
C PRO A 41 -0.97 23.53 -18.96
N SER A 42 -0.13 23.86 -17.97
CA SER A 42 1.05 23.09 -17.59
C SER A 42 0.80 22.19 -16.37
N ALA A 43 -0.42 22.06 -15.88
CA ALA A 43 -0.75 21.29 -14.69
C ALA A 43 -0.23 19.85 -14.78
N THR A 44 0.41 19.39 -13.70
CA THR A 44 0.73 17.96 -13.54
C THR A 44 -0.47 17.26 -12.96
N LYS A 45 -1.19 16.51 -13.78
CA LYS A 45 -2.41 15.81 -13.43
C LYS A 45 -2.12 14.37 -13.01
N VAL A 46 -2.65 13.97 -11.85
CA VAL A 46 -2.58 12.60 -11.35
C VAL A 46 -3.99 12.08 -11.14
N LEU A 47 -4.33 10.97 -11.78
CA LEU A 47 -5.62 10.32 -11.64
C LEU A 47 -5.47 9.06 -10.79
N LEU A 48 -6.17 9.04 -9.65
CA LEU A 48 -6.16 7.96 -8.68
C LEU A 48 -7.35 7.03 -8.91
N LEU A 49 -7.09 5.75 -9.11
CA LEU A 49 -8.10 4.70 -9.26
C LEU A 49 -8.26 3.96 -7.94
N GLY A 50 -9.30 4.33 -7.20
CA GLY A 50 -9.56 3.96 -5.82
C GLY A 50 -9.41 5.16 -4.89
N SER A 51 -10.50 5.51 -4.21
CA SER A 51 -10.58 6.74 -3.41
C SER A 51 -10.82 6.43 -1.93
N GLY A 52 -10.27 5.33 -1.44
CA GLY A 52 -10.33 4.93 -0.04
C GLY A 52 -9.47 5.81 0.90
N GLU A 53 -9.31 5.34 2.13
CA GLU A 53 -8.54 6.03 3.17
C GLU A 53 -7.06 6.18 2.84
N LEU A 54 -6.45 5.17 2.21
CA LEU A 54 -5.05 5.25 1.78
C LEU A 54 -4.92 6.20 0.61
N GLY A 55 -5.84 6.14 -0.35
CA GLY A 55 -5.92 7.09 -1.46
C GLY A 55 -6.04 8.53 -1.01
N LYS A 56 -6.79 8.81 0.08
CA LYS A 56 -6.87 10.16 0.65
C LYS A 56 -5.51 10.72 1.07
N GLU A 57 -4.69 9.92 1.74
CA GLU A 57 -3.35 10.34 2.14
C GLU A 57 -2.43 10.52 0.92
N VAL A 58 -2.58 9.70 -0.14
CA VAL A 58 -1.86 9.89 -1.41
C VAL A 58 -2.25 11.22 -2.07
N VAL A 59 -3.55 11.56 -2.13
CA VAL A 59 -4.02 12.84 -2.68
C VAL A 59 -3.41 14.02 -1.92
N ILE A 60 -3.44 13.98 -0.58
CA ILE A 60 -2.88 15.03 0.26
C ILE A 60 -1.38 15.22 -0.05
N GLU A 61 -0.63 14.14 -0.17
CA GLU A 61 0.81 14.21 -0.49
C GLU A 61 1.07 14.71 -1.92
N LEU A 62 0.24 14.36 -2.90
CA LEU A 62 0.34 14.89 -4.26
C LEU A 62 0.08 16.40 -4.30
N GLN A 63 -0.93 16.87 -3.58
CA GLN A 63 -1.26 18.30 -3.50
C GLN A 63 -0.18 19.11 -2.78
N ARG A 64 0.60 18.53 -1.86
CA ARG A 64 1.79 19.18 -1.26
C ARG A 64 2.87 19.50 -2.28
N PHE A 65 2.91 18.75 -3.40
CA PHE A 65 3.77 19.02 -4.54
C PHE A 65 3.10 19.93 -5.60
N GLY A 66 1.87 20.37 -5.37
CA GLY A 66 1.13 21.20 -6.34
C GLY A 66 0.62 20.42 -7.54
N CYS A 67 0.40 19.12 -7.43
CA CYS A 67 -0.26 18.33 -8.47
C CYS A 67 -1.77 18.58 -8.46
N GLU A 68 -2.39 18.53 -9.64
CA GLU A 68 -3.83 18.49 -9.82
C GLU A 68 -4.30 17.03 -9.73
N VAL A 69 -5.18 16.72 -8.79
CA VAL A 69 -5.53 15.33 -8.48
C VAL A 69 -6.99 15.04 -8.79
N ILE A 70 -7.22 13.97 -9.54
CA ILE A 70 -8.53 13.45 -9.91
C ILE A 70 -8.74 12.11 -9.20
N ALA A 71 -9.82 11.98 -8.42
CA ALA A 71 -10.15 10.79 -7.65
C ALA A 71 -11.31 10.02 -8.30
N VAL A 72 -11.14 8.71 -8.49
CA VAL A 72 -12.16 7.83 -9.09
C VAL A 72 -12.51 6.71 -8.13
N ASP A 73 -13.79 6.44 -7.93
CA ASP A 73 -14.29 5.29 -7.16
C ASP A 73 -15.69 4.89 -7.61
N SER A 74 -16.18 3.76 -7.11
CA SER A 74 -17.51 3.22 -7.39
C SER A 74 -18.64 3.85 -6.60
N TYR A 75 -18.34 4.71 -5.62
CA TYR A 75 -19.33 5.39 -4.79
C TYR A 75 -18.95 6.86 -4.52
N ALA A 76 -19.96 7.69 -4.36
CA ALA A 76 -19.77 9.11 -4.11
C ALA A 76 -19.24 9.40 -2.70
N ASN A 77 -18.58 10.53 -2.55
CA ASN A 77 -18.03 11.01 -1.28
C ASN A 77 -17.01 10.04 -0.64
N ALA A 78 -16.33 9.24 -1.45
CA ALA A 78 -15.22 8.42 -0.99
C ALA A 78 -14.13 9.31 -0.34
N PRO A 79 -13.38 8.80 0.65
CA PRO A 79 -12.42 9.61 1.42
C PRO A 79 -11.47 10.49 0.59
N ALA A 80 -10.89 9.98 -0.49
CA ALA A 80 -9.99 10.75 -1.34
C ALA A 80 -10.74 11.81 -2.18
N MET A 81 -12.00 11.56 -2.57
CA MET A 81 -12.83 12.56 -3.29
C MET A 81 -13.08 13.80 -2.47
N GLN A 82 -13.03 13.72 -1.13
CA GLN A 82 -13.27 14.85 -0.23
C GLN A 82 -12.14 15.89 -0.26
N VAL A 83 -10.98 15.51 -0.78
CA VAL A 83 -9.76 16.35 -0.83
C VAL A 83 -9.19 16.52 -2.22
N ALA A 84 -9.64 15.74 -3.20
CA ALA A 84 -9.20 15.85 -4.59
C ALA A 84 -9.77 17.10 -5.27
N ASP A 85 -9.11 17.57 -6.32
CA ASP A 85 -9.55 18.74 -7.10
C ASP A 85 -10.79 18.44 -7.93
N ARG A 86 -10.94 17.19 -8.40
CA ARG A 86 -12.11 16.64 -9.09
C ARG A 86 -12.33 15.18 -8.76
N SER A 87 -13.53 14.70 -9.04
CA SER A 87 -13.82 13.27 -8.84
C SER A 87 -14.83 12.73 -9.85
N HIS A 88 -14.73 11.41 -10.11
CA HIS A 88 -15.67 10.66 -10.92
C HIS A 88 -16.18 9.44 -10.16
N VAL A 89 -17.48 9.18 -10.28
CA VAL A 89 -18.12 7.98 -9.71
C VAL A 89 -18.46 7.04 -10.85
N ILE A 90 -17.71 5.96 -10.99
CA ILE A 90 -17.89 4.92 -12.00
C ILE A 90 -17.57 3.56 -11.42
N SER A 91 -18.09 2.48 -12.02
CA SER A 91 -17.51 1.15 -11.80
C SER A 91 -16.17 1.08 -12.54
N MET A 92 -15.07 0.97 -11.81
CA MET A 92 -13.74 0.80 -12.43
C MET A 92 -13.54 -0.60 -13.06
N LEU A 93 -14.48 -1.52 -12.87
CA LEU A 93 -14.57 -2.80 -13.58
C LEU A 93 -15.27 -2.67 -14.94
N ASP A 94 -15.96 -1.55 -15.19
CA ASP A 94 -16.52 -1.22 -16.49
C ASP A 94 -15.40 -0.61 -17.37
N ALA A 95 -14.95 -1.37 -18.34
CA ALA A 95 -13.84 -1.02 -19.21
C ALA A 95 -14.10 0.26 -20.02
N ASP A 96 -15.33 0.42 -20.54
CA ASP A 96 -15.69 1.57 -21.37
C ASP A 96 -15.80 2.85 -20.53
N ALA A 97 -16.43 2.77 -19.36
CA ALA A 97 -16.54 3.89 -18.43
C ALA A 97 -15.15 4.33 -17.92
N LEU A 98 -14.29 3.37 -17.58
CA LEU A 98 -12.92 3.63 -17.15
C LEU A 98 -12.10 4.33 -18.24
N ARG A 99 -12.09 3.77 -19.46
CA ARG A 99 -11.39 4.34 -20.61
C ARG A 99 -11.88 5.75 -20.92
N LYS A 100 -13.19 5.96 -20.93
CA LYS A 100 -13.79 7.27 -21.17
C LYS A 100 -13.30 8.35 -20.21
N VAL A 101 -13.25 8.03 -18.91
CA VAL A 101 -12.76 8.98 -17.88
C VAL A 101 -11.27 9.25 -18.06
N LEU A 102 -10.45 8.21 -18.25
CA LEU A 102 -9.00 8.35 -18.42
C LEU A 102 -8.64 9.18 -19.65
N CYS A 103 -9.31 8.95 -20.80
CA CYS A 103 -9.10 9.73 -22.01
C CYS A 103 -9.56 11.19 -21.88
N ALA A 104 -10.71 11.42 -21.21
CA ALA A 104 -11.26 12.78 -21.02
C ALA A 104 -10.37 13.62 -20.09
N GLU A 105 -9.87 13.06 -19.00
CA GLU A 105 -8.98 13.77 -18.06
C GLU A 105 -7.55 13.90 -18.60
N SER A 106 -7.10 12.96 -19.43
CA SER A 106 -5.74 12.92 -20.00
C SER A 106 -4.67 13.22 -18.94
N PRO A 107 -4.56 12.39 -17.89
CA PRO A 107 -3.63 12.63 -16.79
C PRO A 107 -2.18 12.32 -17.20
N ASN A 108 -1.21 12.99 -16.56
CA ASN A 108 0.20 12.66 -16.67
C ASN A 108 0.53 11.30 -16.03
N TYR A 109 -0.19 10.96 -14.95
CA TYR A 109 0.00 9.71 -14.23
C TYR A 109 -1.34 9.09 -13.84
N ILE A 110 -1.49 7.79 -14.08
CA ILE A 110 -2.59 6.95 -13.60
C ILE A 110 -2.07 6.10 -12.45
N VAL A 111 -2.70 6.16 -11.30
CA VAL A 111 -2.26 5.49 -10.07
C VAL A 111 -3.33 4.52 -9.60
N PRO A 112 -3.19 3.20 -9.83
CA PRO A 112 -4.05 2.18 -9.25
C PRO A 112 -3.84 2.09 -7.73
N GLU A 113 -4.95 2.17 -6.97
CA GLU A 113 -4.92 2.16 -5.50
C GLU A 113 -5.82 1.06 -4.89
N VAL A 114 -6.59 0.38 -5.75
CA VAL A 114 -7.43 -0.77 -5.36
C VAL A 114 -7.29 -1.88 -6.40
N GLU A 115 -7.77 -3.09 -6.05
CA GLU A 115 -7.72 -4.25 -6.95
C GLU A 115 -8.94 -4.37 -7.88
N ALA A 116 -10.03 -3.61 -7.67
CA ALA A 116 -11.26 -3.70 -8.45
C ALA A 116 -11.21 -2.79 -9.68
N ILE A 117 -10.32 -3.08 -10.64
CA ILE A 117 -10.07 -2.28 -11.85
C ILE A 117 -10.04 -3.20 -13.08
N ALA A 118 -10.57 -2.74 -14.21
CA ALA A 118 -10.42 -3.38 -15.51
C ALA A 118 -8.97 -3.19 -16.02
N THR A 119 -8.04 -4.01 -15.52
CA THR A 119 -6.59 -3.85 -15.75
C THR A 119 -6.18 -3.98 -17.20
N GLU A 120 -6.95 -4.65 -18.04
CA GLU A 120 -6.69 -4.73 -19.47
C GLU A 120 -6.73 -3.34 -20.13
N VAL A 121 -7.66 -2.48 -19.70
CA VAL A 121 -7.72 -1.08 -20.16
C VAL A 121 -6.44 -0.33 -19.79
N LEU A 122 -5.88 -0.58 -18.60
CA LEU A 122 -4.61 0.06 -18.21
C LEU A 122 -3.45 -0.42 -19.09
N VAL A 123 -3.43 -1.70 -19.47
CA VAL A 123 -2.40 -2.26 -20.35
C VAL A 123 -2.49 -1.62 -21.76
N GLU A 124 -3.70 -1.47 -22.28
CA GLU A 124 -3.95 -0.82 -23.57
C GLU A 124 -3.52 0.65 -23.54
N LEU A 125 -3.96 1.39 -22.53
CA LEU A 125 -3.61 2.81 -22.38
C LEU A 125 -2.11 3.03 -22.17
N GLU A 126 -1.42 2.13 -21.47
CA GLU A 126 0.04 2.18 -21.32
C GLU A 126 0.73 2.00 -22.69
N ALA A 127 0.21 1.11 -23.55
CA ALA A 127 0.68 0.94 -24.92
C ALA A 127 0.37 2.16 -25.81
N GLU A 128 -0.69 2.92 -25.50
CA GLU A 128 -1.05 4.18 -26.17
C GLU A 128 -0.24 5.39 -25.64
N GLY A 129 0.64 5.20 -24.67
CA GLY A 129 1.54 6.24 -24.14
C GLY A 129 1.12 6.88 -22.82
N PHE A 130 0.05 6.43 -22.17
CA PHE A 130 -0.26 6.83 -20.81
C PHE A 130 0.76 6.25 -19.83
N THR A 131 1.00 6.94 -18.74
CA THR A 131 1.92 6.47 -17.69
C THR A 131 1.14 5.92 -16.51
N VAL A 132 1.18 4.60 -16.31
CA VAL A 132 0.58 3.91 -15.16
C VAL A 132 1.66 3.64 -14.11
N ILE A 133 1.41 3.98 -12.83
CA ILE A 133 2.39 3.82 -11.75
C ILE A 133 1.76 3.11 -10.54
N PRO A 134 2.33 1.91 -10.16
CA PRO A 134 3.52 1.27 -10.75
C PRO A 134 3.36 0.96 -12.25
N THR A 135 3.20 -0.20 -12.73
CA THR A 135 2.89 -0.49 -14.14
C THR A 135 1.51 -1.13 -14.25
N ALA A 136 0.86 -1.05 -15.42
CA ALA A 136 -0.36 -1.80 -15.69
C ALA A 136 -0.13 -3.31 -15.49
N ARG A 137 1.07 -3.82 -15.86
CA ARG A 137 1.48 -5.20 -15.60
C ARG A 137 1.52 -5.52 -14.11
N ALA A 138 2.06 -4.63 -13.27
CA ALA A 138 2.09 -4.83 -11.82
C ALA A 138 0.67 -4.91 -11.25
N ALA A 139 -0.22 -3.99 -11.62
CA ALA A 139 -1.61 -4.00 -11.21
C ALA A 139 -2.31 -5.31 -11.63
N LYS A 140 -2.15 -5.73 -12.89
CA LYS A 140 -2.75 -6.95 -13.44
C LYS A 140 -2.27 -8.22 -12.72
N LEU A 141 -0.96 -8.37 -12.50
CA LEU A 141 -0.39 -9.56 -11.87
C LEU A 141 -0.78 -9.69 -10.39
N THR A 142 -0.80 -8.57 -9.66
CA THR A 142 -1.07 -8.59 -8.22
C THR A 142 -2.56 -8.72 -7.89
N MET A 143 -3.45 -8.35 -8.82
CA MET A 143 -4.88 -8.63 -8.70
C MET A 143 -5.21 -10.13 -8.83
N ASN A 144 -4.33 -10.89 -9.44
CA ASN A 144 -4.49 -12.31 -9.70
C ASN A 144 -3.45 -13.12 -8.92
N ARG A 145 -3.88 -13.79 -7.85
CA ARG A 145 -2.98 -14.62 -7.02
C ARG A 145 -2.24 -15.69 -7.82
N GLU A 146 -2.82 -16.20 -8.92
CA GLU A 146 -2.12 -17.14 -9.78
C GLU A 146 -0.93 -16.47 -10.47
N GLY A 147 -1.13 -15.30 -11.05
CA GLY A 147 -0.07 -14.57 -11.75
C GLY A 147 1.11 -14.23 -10.84
N ILE A 148 0.84 -13.62 -9.69
CA ILE A 148 1.91 -13.25 -8.77
C ILE A 148 2.59 -14.45 -8.11
N ARG A 149 1.84 -15.53 -7.81
CA ARG A 149 2.40 -16.76 -7.22
C ARG A 149 3.33 -17.47 -8.20
N ARG A 150 2.95 -17.58 -9.48
CA ARG A 150 3.79 -18.18 -10.51
C ARG A 150 5.05 -17.33 -10.76
N LEU A 151 4.89 -16.01 -10.84
CA LEU A 151 6.04 -15.10 -10.95
C LEU A 151 7.05 -15.34 -9.81
N ALA A 152 6.58 -15.35 -8.56
CA ALA A 152 7.47 -15.51 -7.41
C ALA A 152 8.10 -16.92 -7.34
N ALA A 153 7.29 -17.98 -7.45
CA ALA A 153 7.75 -19.35 -7.23
C ALA A 153 8.42 -19.98 -8.45
N GLU A 154 7.85 -19.78 -9.67
CA GLU A 154 8.27 -20.51 -10.86
C GLU A 154 9.29 -19.71 -11.70
N GLU A 155 9.08 -18.39 -11.85
CA GLU A 155 9.99 -17.55 -12.66
C GLU A 155 11.20 -17.06 -11.84
N LEU A 156 10.97 -16.63 -10.58
CA LEU A 156 12.02 -16.09 -9.72
C LEU A 156 12.64 -17.11 -8.77
N GLY A 157 12.05 -18.31 -8.65
CA GLY A 157 12.55 -19.37 -7.77
C GLY A 157 12.52 -19.00 -6.28
N LEU A 158 11.70 -18.05 -5.88
CA LEU A 158 11.60 -17.61 -4.50
C LEU A 158 10.84 -18.61 -3.65
N ARG A 159 11.21 -18.68 -2.38
CA ARG A 159 10.51 -19.56 -1.42
C ARG A 159 9.10 -19.06 -1.17
N CYS A 160 8.11 -19.89 -1.52
CA CYS A 160 6.69 -19.68 -1.27
C CYS A 160 6.11 -20.87 -0.50
N SER A 161 4.91 -20.74 0.05
CA SER A 161 4.13 -21.91 0.48
C SER A 161 3.95 -22.85 -0.70
N PRO A 162 4.01 -24.18 -0.53
CA PRO A 162 3.56 -25.12 -1.55
C PRO A 162 2.12 -24.79 -1.96
N TYR A 163 1.79 -24.89 -3.23
CA TYR A 163 0.45 -24.49 -3.71
C TYR A 163 -0.05 -25.31 -4.88
N GLN A 164 -1.37 -25.34 -5.03
CA GLN A 164 -2.05 -25.86 -6.20
C GLN A 164 -3.27 -24.99 -6.52
N PHE A 165 -3.60 -24.85 -7.80
CA PHE A 165 -4.81 -24.17 -8.25
C PHE A 165 -5.89 -25.19 -8.56
N ALA A 166 -7.15 -24.84 -8.27
CA ALA A 166 -8.30 -25.67 -8.55
C ALA A 166 -9.45 -24.80 -9.12
N ALA A 167 -10.02 -25.24 -10.24
CA ALA A 167 -11.14 -24.58 -10.90
C ALA A 167 -12.49 -25.27 -10.59
N THR A 168 -12.44 -26.53 -10.18
CA THR A 168 -13.62 -27.34 -9.82
C THR A 168 -13.50 -27.85 -8.39
N GLU A 169 -14.62 -28.28 -7.80
CA GLU A 169 -14.63 -28.87 -6.46
C GLU A 169 -13.81 -30.16 -6.38
N ASP A 170 -13.85 -30.99 -7.45
CA ASP A 170 -13.06 -32.22 -7.50
C ASP A 170 -11.55 -31.92 -7.53
N GLU A 171 -11.10 -30.95 -8.34
CA GLU A 171 -9.72 -30.49 -8.34
C GLU A 171 -9.32 -29.92 -6.98
N PHE A 172 -10.21 -29.16 -6.34
CA PHE A 172 -9.98 -28.62 -5.00
C PHE A 172 -9.78 -29.74 -3.96
N ARG A 173 -10.64 -30.76 -3.95
CA ARG A 173 -10.51 -31.91 -3.05
C ARG A 173 -9.20 -32.66 -3.30
N ALA A 174 -8.84 -32.86 -4.57
CA ALA A 174 -7.57 -33.46 -4.94
C ALA A 174 -6.36 -32.62 -4.48
N ALA A 175 -6.42 -31.30 -4.66
CA ALA A 175 -5.39 -30.37 -4.22
C ALA A 175 -5.21 -30.38 -2.69
N VAL A 176 -6.31 -30.35 -1.92
CA VAL A 176 -6.23 -30.45 -0.44
C VAL A 176 -5.65 -31.79 0.00
N LYS A 177 -6.07 -32.89 -0.64
CA LYS A 177 -5.51 -34.24 -0.34
C LYS A 177 -4.00 -34.31 -0.60
N ALA A 178 -3.53 -33.71 -1.69
CA ALA A 178 -2.11 -33.65 -2.02
C ALA A 178 -1.32 -32.73 -1.08
N MET A 179 -1.92 -31.62 -0.66
CA MET A 179 -1.31 -30.64 0.27
C MET A 179 -1.24 -31.14 1.70
N GLY A 180 -2.26 -31.91 2.13
CA GLY A 180 -2.42 -32.33 3.52
C GLY A 180 -3.04 -31.26 4.41
N PHE A 181 -3.25 -31.63 5.68
CA PHE A 181 -3.79 -30.72 6.69
C PHE A 181 -2.73 -30.25 7.70
N PRO A 182 -2.83 -29.01 8.20
CA PRO A 182 -3.74 -27.95 7.73
C PRO A 182 -3.27 -27.34 6.42
N CYS A 183 -4.22 -26.81 5.62
CA CYS A 183 -3.91 -25.99 4.45
C CYS A 183 -4.80 -24.75 4.39
N VAL A 184 -4.44 -23.78 3.56
CA VAL A 184 -5.17 -22.51 3.40
C VAL A 184 -5.80 -22.46 2.02
N VAL A 185 -7.07 -22.09 1.96
CA VAL A 185 -7.83 -21.94 0.71
C VAL A 185 -8.18 -20.47 0.53
N LYS A 186 -7.89 -19.93 -0.66
CA LYS A 186 -8.19 -18.54 -1.01
C LYS A 186 -8.77 -18.46 -2.42
N PRO A 187 -9.76 -17.59 -2.70
CA PRO A 187 -10.11 -17.26 -4.08
C PRO A 187 -8.90 -16.63 -4.79
N VAL A 188 -8.72 -16.90 -6.07
CA VAL A 188 -7.62 -16.31 -6.87
C VAL A 188 -7.76 -14.78 -6.95
N MET A 189 -9.00 -14.27 -6.99
CA MET A 189 -9.28 -12.84 -7.01
C MET A 189 -10.09 -12.43 -5.77
N SER A 190 -9.41 -12.10 -4.69
CA SER A 190 -10.02 -11.55 -3.47
C SER A 190 -9.01 -10.68 -2.71
N SER A 191 -9.50 -9.86 -1.78
CA SER A 191 -8.67 -9.07 -0.88
C SER A 191 -9.23 -9.07 0.53
N SER A 192 -8.43 -8.63 1.51
CA SER A 192 -8.82 -8.50 2.92
C SER A 192 -9.37 -9.81 3.51
N GLY A 193 -8.80 -10.94 3.14
CA GLY A 193 -9.17 -12.25 3.67
C GLY A 193 -10.55 -12.80 3.26
N LYS A 194 -11.29 -12.10 2.39
CA LYS A 194 -12.62 -12.55 1.96
C LYS A 194 -12.54 -13.88 1.19
N GLY A 195 -13.34 -14.86 1.62
CA GLY A 195 -13.32 -16.20 1.05
C GLY A 195 -12.11 -17.06 1.45
N GLN A 196 -11.22 -16.55 2.30
CA GLN A 196 -10.08 -17.31 2.82
C GLN A 196 -10.50 -18.16 4.01
N SER A 197 -10.05 -19.41 4.06
CA SER A 197 -10.27 -20.31 5.19
C SER A 197 -9.08 -21.25 5.40
N VAL A 198 -8.94 -21.74 6.63
CA VAL A 198 -8.01 -22.80 6.99
C VAL A 198 -8.80 -24.11 7.03
N VAL A 199 -8.38 -25.09 6.23
CA VAL A 199 -8.93 -26.43 6.20
C VAL A 199 -8.08 -27.31 7.11
N ARG A 200 -8.68 -27.85 8.17
CA ARG A 200 -8.00 -28.68 9.18
C ARG A 200 -8.35 -30.16 9.08
N SER A 201 -9.45 -30.47 8.38
CA SER A 201 -9.96 -31.82 8.22
C SER A 201 -10.90 -31.93 7.00
N ASP A 202 -11.25 -33.14 6.60
CA ASP A 202 -12.24 -33.38 5.54
C ASP A 202 -13.61 -32.73 5.82
N ALA A 203 -13.97 -32.55 7.11
CA ALA A 203 -15.22 -31.91 7.50
C ALA A 203 -15.31 -30.43 7.09
N ASP A 204 -14.16 -29.77 6.87
CA ASP A 204 -14.09 -28.36 6.51
C ASP A 204 -14.26 -28.13 4.99
N LEU A 205 -14.05 -29.16 4.16
CA LEU A 205 -13.93 -29.04 2.70
C LEU A 205 -15.12 -28.33 2.04
N ALA A 206 -16.34 -28.83 2.28
CA ALA A 206 -17.54 -28.28 1.64
C ALA A 206 -17.76 -26.81 2.00
N LYS A 207 -17.60 -26.48 3.28
CA LYS A 207 -17.74 -25.10 3.79
C LYS A 207 -16.65 -24.18 3.21
N SER A 208 -15.40 -24.65 3.16
CA SER A 208 -14.27 -23.86 2.65
C SER A 208 -14.41 -23.58 1.15
N TRP A 209 -14.82 -24.58 0.36
CA TRP A 209 -15.10 -24.39 -1.06
C TRP A 209 -16.22 -23.38 -1.28
N GLN A 210 -17.37 -23.55 -0.61
CA GLN A 210 -18.49 -22.63 -0.72
C GLN A 210 -18.08 -21.20 -0.34
N TYR A 211 -17.41 -21.03 0.79
CA TYR A 211 -16.96 -19.70 1.26
C TYR A 211 -16.00 -19.04 0.27
N ALA A 212 -15.09 -19.82 -0.34
CA ALA A 212 -14.18 -19.30 -1.34
C ALA A 212 -14.92 -18.85 -2.62
N GLN A 213 -16.01 -19.54 -3.01
CA GLN A 213 -16.82 -19.15 -4.15
C GLN A 213 -17.67 -17.89 -3.91
N GLU A 214 -18.08 -17.64 -2.66
CA GLU A 214 -18.85 -16.46 -2.26
C GLU A 214 -17.96 -15.22 -2.05
N GLY A 215 -16.71 -15.42 -1.63
CA GLY A 215 -15.74 -14.34 -1.32
C GLY A 215 -14.97 -13.79 -2.52
N GLY A 216 -15.09 -14.42 -3.69
CA GLY A 216 -14.40 -13.99 -4.91
C GLY A 216 -14.97 -12.68 -5.48
N ARG A 217 -14.11 -11.69 -5.79
CA ARG A 217 -14.53 -10.42 -6.41
C ARG A 217 -15.03 -10.57 -7.85
N ALA A 218 -14.55 -11.60 -8.56
CA ALA A 218 -14.99 -11.93 -9.92
C ALA A 218 -16.13 -12.98 -9.97
N GLY A 219 -16.79 -13.24 -8.84
CA GLY A 219 -17.78 -14.29 -8.71
C GLY A 219 -17.17 -15.68 -8.49
N LYS A 220 -17.91 -16.74 -8.84
CA LYS A 220 -17.42 -18.13 -8.76
C LYS A 220 -16.23 -18.34 -9.66
N GLY A 221 -15.17 -18.93 -9.15
CA GLY A 221 -13.94 -19.08 -9.91
C GLY A 221 -12.90 -19.99 -9.24
N LYS A 222 -11.71 -19.92 -9.80
CA LYS A 222 -10.55 -20.68 -9.36
C LYS A 222 -10.12 -20.29 -7.94
N VAL A 223 -9.68 -21.27 -7.18
CA VAL A 223 -9.06 -21.10 -5.86
C VAL A 223 -7.59 -21.51 -5.90
N ILE A 224 -6.81 -21.01 -4.95
CA ILE A 224 -5.50 -21.53 -4.60
C ILE A 224 -5.61 -22.27 -3.27
N VAL A 225 -5.02 -23.47 -3.22
CA VAL A 225 -4.82 -24.27 -2.01
C VAL A 225 -3.32 -24.16 -1.67
N GLU A 226 -3.01 -23.62 -0.51
CA GLU A 226 -1.63 -23.39 -0.05
C GLU A 226 -1.35 -24.24 1.19
N GLY A 227 -0.15 -24.81 1.24
CA GLY A 227 0.36 -25.47 2.47
C GLY A 227 0.45 -24.44 3.60
N PHE A 228 0.08 -24.88 4.79
CA PHE A 228 0.17 -24.02 5.97
C PHE A 228 1.65 -23.80 6.34
N VAL A 229 2.04 -22.52 6.44
CA VAL A 229 3.37 -22.14 6.94
C VAL A 229 3.26 -21.90 8.44
N ASP A 230 3.99 -22.69 9.22
CA ASP A 230 4.15 -22.48 10.66
C ASP A 230 5.25 -21.43 10.88
N PHE A 231 4.85 -20.16 10.93
CA PHE A 231 5.75 -19.01 11.07
C PHE A 231 5.75 -18.44 12.48
N ASP A 232 6.85 -17.79 12.86
CA ASP A 232 6.96 -17.10 14.15
C ASP A 232 6.23 -15.74 14.11
N TYR A 233 6.35 -15.03 12.98
CA TYR A 233 5.68 -13.76 12.73
C TYR A 233 5.58 -13.45 11.23
N GLU A 234 4.67 -12.55 10.91
CA GLU A 234 4.46 -11.99 9.57
C GLU A 234 4.91 -10.54 9.53
N ILE A 235 5.54 -10.13 8.43
CA ILE A 235 5.92 -8.74 8.20
C ILE A 235 5.38 -8.21 6.89
N THR A 236 5.19 -6.89 6.83
CA THR A 236 5.14 -6.13 5.59
C THR A 236 6.46 -5.38 5.42
N LEU A 237 7.16 -5.62 4.30
CA LEU A 237 8.34 -4.85 3.93
C LEU A 237 7.96 -3.85 2.83
N LEU A 238 7.78 -2.58 3.22
CA LEU A 238 7.53 -1.51 2.26
C LEU A 238 8.78 -1.28 1.42
N THR A 239 8.64 -1.55 0.13
CA THR A 239 9.71 -1.47 -0.87
C THR A 239 9.40 -0.35 -1.85
N VAL A 240 10.29 0.61 -2.00
CA VAL A 240 10.10 1.81 -2.80
C VAL A 240 11.01 1.77 -4.01
N ARG A 241 10.45 1.69 -5.21
CA ARG A 241 11.19 1.82 -6.47
C ARG A 241 11.09 3.27 -6.95
N HIS A 242 12.21 3.96 -7.01
CA HIS A 242 12.27 5.40 -7.33
C HIS A 242 13.41 5.71 -8.30
N ALA A 243 13.55 6.96 -8.72
CA ALA A 243 14.56 7.36 -9.72
C ALA A 243 16.01 7.06 -9.31
N GLY A 244 16.29 6.97 -8.01
CA GLY A 244 17.61 6.64 -7.47
C GLY A 244 17.88 5.14 -7.27
N GLY A 245 16.89 4.28 -7.48
CA GLY A 245 16.99 2.82 -7.25
C GLY A 245 15.85 2.25 -6.40
N THR A 246 16.16 1.28 -5.56
CA THR A 246 15.20 0.67 -4.63
C THR A 246 15.62 0.95 -3.20
N SER A 247 14.68 1.42 -2.39
CA SER A 247 14.83 1.64 -0.94
C SER A 247 13.82 0.81 -0.16
N PHE A 248 14.19 0.40 1.04
CA PHE A 248 13.34 -0.36 1.95
C PHE A 248 13.07 0.44 3.21
N CYS A 249 11.83 0.44 3.69
CA CYS A 249 11.52 0.88 5.04
C CYS A 249 11.99 -0.15 6.07
N GLU A 250 12.04 0.21 7.35
CA GLU A 250 12.18 -0.77 8.41
C GLU A 250 11.00 -1.75 8.36
N PRO A 251 11.23 -3.05 8.67
CA PRO A 251 10.17 -4.06 8.65
C PRO A 251 8.99 -3.70 9.55
N ILE A 252 7.79 -3.93 9.09
CA ILE A 252 6.55 -3.69 9.83
C ILE A 252 5.98 -5.02 10.28
N GLY A 253 5.94 -5.27 11.59
CA GLY A 253 5.17 -6.35 12.17
C GLY A 253 3.68 -5.96 12.26
N HIS A 254 2.78 -6.92 12.16
CA HIS A 254 1.36 -6.64 12.23
C HIS A 254 0.54 -7.77 12.83
N LEU A 255 -0.65 -7.44 13.27
CA LEU A 255 -1.66 -8.35 13.74
C LEU A 255 -2.88 -8.24 12.84
N GLN A 256 -3.28 -9.37 12.25
CA GLN A 256 -4.54 -9.53 11.54
C GLN A 256 -5.46 -10.47 12.35
N ILE A 257 -6.75 -10.21 12.31
CA ILE A 257 -7.78 -11.11 12.87
C ILE A 257 -8.81 -11.35 11.77
N ASP A 258 -9.02 -12.60 11.43
CA ASP A 258 -9.90 -13.00 10.32
C ASP A 258 -9.51 -12.34 8.98
N GLY A 259 -8.20 -12.17 8.74
CA GLY A 259 -7.67 -11.52 7.54
C GLY A 259 -7.86 -10.00 7.49
N ASP A 260 -8.34 -9.38 8.58
CA ASP A 260 -8.53 -7.93 8.66
C ASP A 260 -7.49 -7.30 9.58
N TYR A 261 -6.84 -6.24 9.08
CA TYR A 261 -5.82 -5.49 9.80
C TYR A 261 -6.35 -4.92 11.12
N ARG A 262 -5.61 -5.12 12.20
CA ARG A 262 -5.92 -4.62 13.53
C ARG A 262 -4.88 -3.64 14.05
N GLU A 263 -3.62 -4.01 13.91
CA GLU A 263 -2.50 -3.32 14.53
C GLU A 263 -1.25 -3.55 13.70
N SER A 264 -0.36 -2.56 13.64
CA SER A 264 1.00 -2.72 13.12
C SER A 264 2.00 -1.97 13.98
N TRP A 265 3.25 -2.36 13.91
CA TRP A 265 4.35 -1.73 14.63
C TRP A 265 5.63 -1.73 13.80
N GLN A 266 6.51 -0.78 14.06
CA GLN A 266 7.76 -0.59 13.34
C GLN A 266 8.84 -0.04 14.30
N PRO A 267 10.08 -0.60 14.29
CA PRO A 267 10.46 -1.75 13.48
C PRO A 267 10.01 -3.09 14.08
N GLN A 268 9.76 -4.11 13.25
CA GLN A 268 9.69 -5.48 13.72
C GLN A 268 11.14 -5.97 13.97
N PRO A 269 11.50 -6.41 15.18
CA PRO A 269 12.78 -7.03 15.42
C PRO A 269 12.98 -8.30 14.59
N MET A 270 14.11 -8.41 13.92
CA MET A 270 14.46 -9.54 13.06
C MET A 270 15.93 -9.86 13.19
N SER A 271 16.33 -11.11 12.90
CA SER A 271 17.72 -11.43 12.70
C SER A 271 18.29 -10.72 11.46
N PRO A 272 19.59 -10.41 11.43
CA PRO A 272 20.23 -9.85 10.23
C PRO A 272 20.06 -10.72 8.98
N ALA A 273 20.05 -12.05 9.13
CA ALA A 273 19.87 -13.00 8.04
C ALA A 273 18.45 -12.95 7.48
N ALA A 274 17.42 -13.00 8.35
CA ALA A 274 16.03 -12.88 7.93
C ALA A 274 15.74 -11.52 7.28
N LEU A 275 16.31 -10.43 7.78
CA LEU A 275 16.17 -9.10 7.18
C LEU A 275 16.81 -9.03 5.78
N ALA A 276 18.00 -9.61 5.62
CA ALA A 276 18.68 -9.64 4.32
C ALA A 276 17.89 -10.46 3.30
N GLU A 277 17.38 -11.62 3.69
CA GLU A 277 16.54 -12.47 2.84
C GLU A 277 15.21 -11.78 2.50
N SER A 278 14.58 -11.11 3.46
CA SER A 278 13.36 -10.32 3.21
C SER A 278 13.58 -9.22 2.16
N LYS A 279 14.70 -8.50 2.24
CA LYS A 279 15.08 -7.49 1.25
C LYS A 279 15.40 -8.10 -0.12
N HIS A 280 16.03 -9.28 -0.15
CA HIS A 280 16.30 -10.00 -1.38
C HIS A 280 14.99 -10.39 -2.09
N ILE A 281 14.06 -11.05 -1.38
CA ILE A 281 12.77 -11.47 -1.92
C ILE A 281 11.96 -10.25 -2.41
N ALA A 282 11.83 -9.21 -1.57
CA ALA A 282 11.07 -8.02 -1.91
C ALA A 282 11.70 -7.25 -3.10
N GLY A 283 13.01 -7.17 -3.15
CA GLY A 283 13.74 -6.58 -4.28
C GLY A 283 13.47 -7.32 -5.59
N ALA A 284 13.62 -8.64 -5.59
CA ALA A 284 13.42 -9.48 -6.77
C ALA A 284 11.98 -9.39 -7.31
N VAL A 285 10.97 -9.52 -6.44
CA VAL A 285 9.56 -9.44 -6.85
C VAL A 285 9.23 -8.06 -7.42
N THR A 286 9.61 -6.99 -6.72
CA THR A 286 9.27 -5.62 -7.18
C THR A 286 10.04 -5.22 -8.43
N GLU A 287 11.26 -5.73 -8.64
CA GLU A 287 12.00 -5.55 -9.88
C GLU A 287 11.31 -6.25 -11.05
N ALA A 288 10.87 -7.49 -10.87
CA ALA A 288 10.13 -8.24 -11.88
C ALA A 288 8.78 -7.63 -12.24
N LEU A 289 8.07 -7.03 -11.27
CA LEU A 289 6.85 -6.26 -11.52
C LEU A 289 7.11 -4.98 -12.31
N GLY A 290 8.29 -4.38 -12.14
CA GLY A 290 8.73 -3.19 -12.86
C GLY A 290 8.12 -1.89 -12.36
N GLY A 291 8.44 -0.80 -13.06
CA GLY A 291 7.93 0.53 -12.76
C GLY A 291 8.52 1.17 -11.51
N ARG A 292 7.93 2.30 -11.13
CA ARG A 292 8.22 3.06 -9.92
C ARG A 292 7.00 3.01 -9.01
N GLY A 293 7.17 3.27 -7.72
CA GLY A 293 6.07 3.28 -6.75
C GLY A 293 6.48 2.62 -5.44
N ILE A 294 5.52 2.51 -4.54
CA ILE A 294 5.66 1.73 -3.33
C ILE A 294 4.98 0.38 -3.48
N PHE A 295 5.58 -0.63 -2.86
CA PHE A 295 5.07 -1.99 -2.84
C PHE A 295 5.05 -2.49 -1.40
N GLY A 296 3.90 -2.95 -0.93
CA GLY A 296 3.77 -3.66 0.34
C GLY A 296 4.02 -5.15 0.11
N VAL A 297 5.22 -5.65 0.46
CA VAL A 297 5.56 -7.07 0.31
C VAL A 297 5.34 -7.78 1.63
N GLU A 298 4.43 -8.75 1.65
CA GLU A 298 4.11 -9.55 2.83
C GLU A 298 4.93 -10.84 2.83
N LEU A 299 5.55 -11.12 3.98
CA LEU A 299 6.50 -12.21 4.15
C LEU A 299 6.23 -12.94 5.48
N PHE A 300 6.26 -14.28 5.45
CA PHE A 300 6.30 -15.10 6.66
C PHE A 300 7.74 -15.36 7.07
N VAL A 301 7.99 -15.34 8.38
CA VAL A 301 9.33 -15.52 8.94
C VAL A 301 9.32 -16.57 10.03
N LYS A 302 10.24 -17.56 9.94
CA LYS A 302 10.53 -18.52 11.00
C LYS A 302 12.03 -18.65 11.17
N GLY A 303 12.54 -18.20 12.31
CA GLY A 303 13.98 -18.06 12.52
C GLY A 303 14.61 -17.20 11.41
N ASP A 304 15.54 -17.75 10.66
CA ASP A 304 16.18 -17.08 9.52
C ASP A 304 15.51 -17.37 8.16
N THR A 305 14.51 -18.24 8.15
CA THR A 305 13.81 -18.63 6.92
C THR A 305 12.67 -17.67 6.61
N VAL A 306 12.61 -17.21 5.36
CA VAL A 306 11.61 -16.26 4.89
C VAL A 306 10.84 -16.84 3.70
N TRP A 307 9.52 -16.68 3.68
CA TRP A 307 8.65 -17.07 2.57
C TRP A 307 7.93 -15.83 2.01
N PHE A 308 7.87 -15.73 0.69
CA PHE A 308 6.99 -14.78 0.03
C PHE A 308 5.53 -15.19 0.22
N SER A 309 4.70 -14.26 0.68
CA SER A 309 3.25 -14.42 0.85
C SER A 309 2.49 -13.70 -0.24
N GLU A 310 2.53 -12.36 -0.26
CA GLU A 310 1.77 -11.52 -1.19
C GLU A 310 2.51 -10.21 -1.46
N VAL A 311 2.11 -9.48 -2.51
CA VAL A 311 2.57 -8.11 -2.76
C VAL A 311 1.44 -7.23 -3.26
N SER A 312 1.34 -6.04 -2.69
CA SER A 312 0.44 -4.97 -3.13
C SER A 312 1.26 -3.86 -3.80
N PRO A 313 1.00 -3.49 -5.07
CA PRO A 313 1.76 -2.47 -5.80
C PRO A 313 1.24 -1.06 -5.47
N ARG A 314 1.05 -0.75 -4.19
CA ARG A 314 0.42 0.45 -3.66
C ARG A 314 0.70 0.58 -2.15
N PRO A 315 0.34 1.71 -1.51
CA PRO A 315 0.34 1.81 -0.07
C PRO A 315 -0.43 0.68 0.61
N HIS A 316 0.06 0.24 1.76
CA HIS A 316 -0.47 -0.91 2.49
C HIS A 316 -1.09 -0.48 3.83
N ASP A 317 -2.15 -1.17 4.29
CA ASP A 317 -2.82 -0.85 5.56
C ASP A 317 -1.85 -0.88 6.75
N THR A 318 -0.95 -1.88 6.79
CA THR A 318 0.07 -2.00 7.83
C THR A 318 1.03 -0.82 7.85
N GLY A 319 1.25 -0.19 6.68
CA GLY A 319 2.08 0.99 6.51
C GLY A 319 1.50 2.28 7.08
N LEU A 320 0.27 2.29 7.63
CA LEU A 320 -0.29 3.43 8.33
C LEU A 320 0.57 3.87 9.53
N VAL A 321 1.35 2.96 10.12
CA VAL A 321 2.33 3.30 11.16
C VAL A 321 3.36 4.32 10.69
N THR A 322 3.68 4.35 9.39
CA THR A 322 4.66 5.29 8.81
C THR A 322 4.23 6.75 8.86
N LEU A 323 2.97 7.03 9.13
CA LEU A 323 2.49 8.40 9.38
C LEU A 323 3.17 9.06 10.59
N LEU A 324 3.78 8.27 11.48
CA LEU A 324 4.45 8.77 12.67
C LEU A 324 5.85 8.17 12.88
N SER A 325 6.12 6.97 12.37
CA SER A 325 7.36 6.24 12.62
C SER A 325 8.56 6.74 11.82
N GLN A 326 8.34 7.47 10.73
CA GLN A 326 9.42 7.94 9.85
C GLN A 326 9.13 9.33 9.28
N ASP A 327 10.17 9.99 8.76
CA ASP A 327 10.10 11.35 8.19
C ASP A 327 9.29 11.41 6.89
N LEU A 328 9.36 10.36 6.08
CA LEU A 328 8.59 10.19 4.87
C LEU A 328 7.60 9.03 5.06
N SER A 329 6.32 9.34 5.19
CA SER A 329 5.29 8.31 5.24
C SER A 329 5.30 7.45 3.97
N GLN A 330 4.70 6.26 4.01
CA GLN A 330 4.54 5.44 2.82
C GLN A 330 3.89 6.21 1.65
N PHE A 331 3.02 7.16 1.96
CA PHE A 331 2.34 8.00 0.98
C PHE A 331 3.29 9.01 0.36
N ALA A 332 4.10 9.68 1.18
CA ALA A 332 5.14 10.60 0.72
C ALA A 332 6.20 9.87 -0.13
N LEU A 333 6.58 8.65 0.26
CA LEU A 333 7.48 7.79 -0.51
C LEU A 333 6.88 7.41 -1.86
N HIS A 334 5.59 7.02 -1.87
CA HIS A 334 4.87 6.67 -3.09
C HIS A 334 4.78 7.86 -4.05
N VAL A 335 4.41 9.02 -3.55
CA VAL A 335 4.31 10.25 -4.34
C VAL A 335 5.67 10.67 -4.92
N ARG A 336 6.76 10.59 -4.14
CA ARG A 336 8.11 10.81 -4.69
C ARG A 336 8.43 9.85 -5.83
N ALA A 337 8.08 8.58 -5.68
CA ALA A 337 8.28 7.59 -6.72
C ALA A 337 7.41 7.87 -7.96
N ILE A 338 6.12 8.20 -7.79
CA ILE A 338 5.21 8.59 -8.89
C ILE A 338 5.81 9.75 -9.69
N LEU A 339 6.24 10.80 -9.01
CA LEU A 339 6.77 12.02 -9.63
C LEU A 339 8.21 11.88 -10.15
N GLY A 340 8.84 10.69 -9.99
CA GLY A 340 10.23 10.47 -10.42
C GLY A 340 11.26 11.17 -9.55
N LEU A 341 10.90 11.53 -8.33
CA LEU A 341 11.78 12.17 -7.36
C LEU A 341 12.67 11.13 -6.65
N PRO A 342 13.85 11.52 -6.16
CA PRO A 342 14.72 10.61 -5.41
C PRO A 342 14.23 10.40 -3.98
N VAL A 343 14.59 9.23 -3.43
CA VAL A 343 14.48 8.91 -2.00
C VAL A 343 15.89 8.62 -1.48
N PRO A 344 16.67 9.65 -1.10
CA PRO A 344 18.06 9.47 -0.70
C PRO A 344 18.21 8.78 0.66
N ASN A 345 17.24 8.95 1.53
CA ASN A 345 17.20 8.37 2.87
C ASN A 345 15.77 8.31 3.38
N ILE A 346 15.50 7.34 4.26
CA ILE A 346 14.26 7.21 5.05
C ILE A 346 14.69 7.21 6.51
N LYS A 347 14.37 8.29 7.23
CA LYS A 347 14.74 8.41 8.64
C LYS A 347 13.64 7.84 9.52
N HIS A 348 13.98 6.83 10.31
CA HIS A 348 13.10 6.27 11.31
C HIS A 348 13.18 7.05 12.63
N HIS A 349 12.04 7.28 13.29
CA HIS A 349 11.93 8.10 14.50
C HIS A 349 11.95 7.31 15.81
N GLY A 350 11.97 5.99 15.73
CA GLY A 350 11.94 5.09 16.89
C GLY A 350 10.67 4.23 16.94
N PRO A 351 10.54 3.39 17.98
CA PRO A 351 9.44 2.45 18.12
C PRO A 351 8.08 3.12 17.98
N SER A 352 7.28 2.62 17.06
CA SER A 352 5.98 3.19 16.73
C SER A 352 4.97 2.10 16.45
N ALA A 353 3.68 2.40 16.65
CA ALA A 353 2.60 1.47 16.37
C ALA A 353 1.36 2.19 15.84
N SER A 354 0.48 1.43 15.20
CA SER A 354 -0.83 1.88 14.78
C SER A 354 -1.90 0.87 15.18
N ALA A 355 -3.11 1.36 15.50
CA ALA A 355 -4.25 0.53 15.86
C ALA A 355 -5.50 1.01 15.14
N ALA A 356 -6.24 0.09 14.50
CA ALA A 356 -7.43 0.39 13.74
C ALA A 356 -8.60 0.79 14.65
N ILE A 357 -9.35 1.83 14.26
CA ILE A 357 -10.64 2.18 14.87
C ILE A 357 -11.73 1.47 14.08
N LEU A 358 -12.25 0.39 14.68
CA LEU A 358 -13.25 -0.47 14.07
C LEU A 358 -14.64 -0.09 14.57
N VAL A 359 -15.58 -0.05 13.64
CA VAL A 359 -16.98 0.24 13.89
C VAL A 359 -17.84 -0.84 13.25
N GLU A 360 -18.82 -1.34 13.98
CA GLU A 360 -19.79 -2.32 13.50
C GLU A 360 -21.19 -1.75 13.59
N GLY A 361 -21.97 -1.92 12.54
CA GLY A 361 -23.35 -1.46 12.45
C GLY A 361 -23.74 -1.00 11.05
N HIS A 362 -24.84 -0.25 10.97
CA HIS A 362 -25.37 0.31 9.73
C HIS A 362 -25.80 1.74 9.98
N SER A 363 -25.11 2.71 9.40
CA SER A 363 -25.47 4.13 9.50
C SER A 363 -24.79 4.96 8.42
N LYS A 364 -25.48 5.96 7.92
CA LYS A 364 -24.93 7.06 7.10
C LYS A 364 -24.67 8.33 7.91
N ASN A 365 -24.97 8.31 9.21
CA ASN A 365 -24.71 9.41 10.12
C ASN A 365 -23.80 8.93 11.24
N VAL A 366 -22.48 9.11 11.06
CA VAL A 366 -21.45 8.62 11.98
C VAL A 366 -20.75 9.80 12.62
N SER A 367 -20.64 9.80 13.94
CA SER A 367 -19.88 10.81 14.68
C SER A 367 -18.85 10.16 15.62
N PHE A 368 -17.77 10.89 15.85
CA PHE A 368 -16.64 10.45 16.67
C PHE A 368 -16.47 11.40 17.86
N GLY A 369 -16.53 10.87 19.06
CA GLY A 369 -16.36 11.61 20.31
C GLY A 369 -15.18 11.13 21.12
N LYS A 370 -14.91 11.81 22.25
CA LYS A 370 -13.78 11.52 23.13
C LYS A 370 -12.41 11.62 22.48
N LEU A 371 -12.28 12.48 21.47
CA LEU A 371 -11.00 12.69 20.75
C LEU A 371 -9.96 13.36 21.66
N ASP A 372 -10.39 14.17 22.59
CA ASP A 372 -9.59 14.75 23.68
C ASP A 372 -8.93 13.68 24.55
N VAL A 373 -9.69 12.64 24.92
CA VAL A 373 -9.16 11.49 25.66
C VAL A 373 -8.23 10.65 24.79
N ALA A 374 -8.63 10.39 23.55
CA ALA A 374 -7.82 9.60 22.62
C ALA A 374 -6.45 10.23 22.33
N LEU A 375 -6.34 11.55 22.40
CA LEU A 375 -5.11 12.32 22.15
C LEU A 375 -4.45 12.84 23.43
N SER A 376 -4.85 12.32 24.60
CA SER A 376 -4.31 12.78 25.88
C SER A 376 -2.87 12.34 26.18
N GLN A 377 -2.39 11.32 25.49
CA GLN A 377 -1.01 10.84 25.64
C GLN A 377 -0.07 11.51 24.64
N PRO A 378 1.18 11.80 25.03
CA PRO A 378 2.17 12.39 24.11
C PRO A 378 2.52 11.42 22.98
N ASP A 379 2.97 11.99 21.86
CA ASP A 379 3.39 11.23 20.69
C ASP A 379 2.30 10.34 20.08
N THR A 380 1.04 10.78 20.16
CA THR A 380 -0.11 10.12 19.54
C THR A 380 -0.74 10.99 18.47
N ALA A 381 -1.32 10.37 17.45
CA ALA A 381 -2.12 11.04 16.44
C ALA A 381 -3.28 10.15 15.96
N LEU A 382 -4.29 10.76 15.38
CA LEU A 382 -5.45 10.09 14.82
C LEU A 382 -5.62 10.42 13.34
N ARG A 383 -6.15 9.46 12.58
CA ARG A 383 -6.74 9.69 11.26
C ARG A 383 -8.16 9.13 11.28
N LEU A 384 -9.15 10.00 11.15
CA LEU A 384 -10.53 9.61 10.88
C LEU A 384 -10.73 9.62 9.38
N PHE A 385 -11.10 8.49 8.80
CA PHE A 385 -11.02 8.29 7.35
C PHE A 385 -12.08 9.08 6.57
N GLY A 386 -13.20 9.44 7.23
CA GLY A 386 -14.27 10.19 6.56
C GLY A 386 -15.10 9.30 5.63
N LYS A 387 -15.16 7.99 5.84
CA LYS A 387 -16.04 7.10 5.08
C LYS A 387 -17.50 7.52 5.28
N PRO A 388 -18.31 7.64 4.20
CA PRO A 388 -19.64 8.24 4.27
C PRO A 388 -20.67 7.38 5.01
N GLU A 389 -20.40 6.09 5.18
CA GLU A 389 -21.30 5.16 5.86
C GLU A 389 -20.55 4.05 6.57
N VAL A 390 -21.19 3.44 7.56
CA VAL A 390 -20.85 2.14 8.13
C VAL A 390 -21.89 1.13 7.63
N LYS A 391 -21.39 0.01 7.09
CA LYS A 391 -22.20 -1.15 6.69
C LYS A 391 -21.46 -2.41 7.09
N GLY A 392 -22.00 -3.10 8.12
CA GLY A 392 -21.32 -4.23 8.77
C GLY A 392 -20.11 -3.73 9.58
N LYS A 393 -19.03 -4.49 9.57
CA LYS A 393 -17.78 -4.15 10.25
C LYS A 393 -16.85 -3.37 9.32
N ARG A 394 -16.42 -2.18 9.77
CA ARG A 394 -15.62 -1.29 8.92
C ARG A 394 -14.56 -0.54 9.73
N ARG A 395 -13.36 -0.41 9.18
CA ARG A 395 -12.31 0.48 9.71
C ARG A 395 -12.68 1.92 9.36
N MET A 396 -12.87 2.75 10.38
CA MET A 396 -13.30 4.14 10.23
C MET A 396 -12.19 5.14 10.58
N GLY A 397 -11.07 4.65 11.09
CA GLY A 397 -9.91 5.45 11.44
C GLY A 397 -8.74 4.59 11.90
N VAL A 398 -7.65 5.26 12.25
CA VAL A 398 -6.45 4.68 12.84
C VAL A 398 -5.89 5.62 13.89
N ALA A 399 -5.47 5.07 15.03
CA ALA A 399 -4.60 5.74 15.99
C ALA A 399 -3.17 5.31 15.72
N VAL A 400 -2.23 6.25 15.81
CA VAL A 400 -0.79 6.00 15.68
C VAL A 400 -0.08 6.57 16.90
N ALA A 401 0.96 5.89 17.36
CA ALA A 401 1.71 6.31 18.54
C ALA A 401 3.20 5.96 18.44
N ARG A 402 4.05 6.77 19.09
CA ARG A 402 5.44 6.44 19.37
C ARG A 402 5.63 6.14 20.85
N GLY A 403 6.61 5.29 21.14
CA GLY A 403 7.01 4.94 22.50
C GLY A 403 8.53 4.78 22.61
N SER A 404 9.00 4.52 23.83
CA SER A 404 10.39 4.14 24.10
C SER A 404 10.66 2.69 23.69
N SER A 405 9.60 1.87 23.58
CA SER A 405 9.61 0.48 23.13
C SER A 405 8.42 0.20 22.21
N ILE A 406 8.47 -0.92 21.49
CA ILE A 406 7.34 -1.38 20.66
C ILE A 406 6.12 -1.64 21.52
N ASP A 407 6.28 -2.24 22.69
CA ASP A 407 5.15 -2.56 23.56
C ASP A 407 4.45 -1.28 24.08
N GLU A 408 5.20 -0.28 24.49
CA GLU A 408 4.66 1.02 24.89
C GLU A 408 3.92 1.71 23.70
N ALA A 409 4.52 1.71 22.51
CA ALA A 409 3.90 2.30 21.33
C ALA A 409 2.58 1.60 20.98
N ARG A 410 2.54 0.26 21.06
CA ARG A 410 1.35 -0.55 20.82
C ARG A 410 0.27 -0.29 21.86
N GLU A 411 0.65 -0.19 23.14
CA GLU A 411 -0.29 0.12 24.22
C GLU A 411 -0.92 1.51 24.02
N LYS A 412 -0.13 2.53 23.74
CA LYS A 412 -0.61 3.88 23.45
C LYS A 412 -1.54 3.91 22.23
N ALA A 413 -1.18 3.25 21.12
CA ALA A 413 -2.02 3.20 19.94
C ALA A 413 -3.37 2.52 20.20
N ARG A 414 -3.37 1.39 20.93
CA ARG A 414 -4.59 0.68 21.33
C ARG A 414 -5.46 1.53 22.27
N TYR A 415 -4.85 2.16 23.27
CA TYR A 415 -5.56 3.07 24.17
C TYR A 415 -6.23 4.20 23.38
N SER A 416 -5.48 4.87 22.52
CA SER A 416 -5.98 5.96 21.66
C SER A 416 -7.15 5.51 20.80
N ALA A 417 -7.02 4.36 20.12
CA ALA A 417 -8.09 3.81 19.28
C ALA A 417 -9.35 3.45 20.08
N ALA A 418 -9.19 2.80 21.26
CA ALA A 418 -10.29 2.38 22.10
C ALA A 418 -11.02 3.55 22.79
N ALA A 419 -10.31 4.66 23.04
CA ALA A 419 -10.89 5.85 23.64
C ALA A 419 -11.89 6.55 22.72
N VAL A 420 -11.76 6.42 21.41
CA VAL A 420 -12.68 7.01 20.44
C VAL A 420 -14.07 6.40 20.59
N LYS A 421 -15.07 7.23 20.90
CA LYS A 421 -16.47 6.80 20.99
C LYS A 421 -17.19 7.10 19.70
N VAL A 422 -17.71 6.06 19.05
CA VAL A 422 -18.45 6.21 17.80
C VAL A 422 -19.94 6.12 18.09
N LYS A 423 -20.69 7.08 17.54
CA LYS A 423 -22.15 7.08 17.55
C LYS A 423 -22.66 6.87 16.14
N LEU A 424 -23.58 5.93 15.99
CA LEU A 424 -24.32 5.66 14.77
C LEU A 424 -25.73 6.28 14.97
N GLY A 425 -26.07 7.27 14.15
CA GLY A 425 -27.34 7.95 14.18
C GLY A 425 -28.35 7.35 13.20
#